data_a394cd1d078143942377da48916d7c27
#
_entry.id   a394cd1d078143942377da48916d7c27
#
_cell.length_a   1.000
_cell.length_b   1.000
_cell.length_c   1.000
_cell.angle_alpha   90.00
_cell.angle_beta   90.00
_cell.angle_gamma   90.00
#
_symmetry.space_group_name_H-M   'P 1'
#
loop_
_entity.id
_entity.type
_entity.pdbx_description
1 polymer ?
#
loop_
_entity_poly.entity_id
_entity_poly.type
_entity_poly.pdbx_seq_one_letter_code
_entity_poly.pdbx_strand_id
1 'polypeptide(L)'
;MPVGRIGVAAWCWTAVLLFAASISSAGDWPQILGPQRSGIATGEKLVDTLPASGPKKLWEARIGSGAAGIVVYGDTAVLFHRLRHEDTLTAYDATSGQPKWSRGFSTDFQPQVGGEDGPLAVPTIHADRIYALAANGGLYCVHLKTGEPIWERKTQQDFHAPAGYFGFGSSPLVEANKLIVNVGGDKDTAGVVAFDLRDGSTQWKSVRDQASYSSPVAATIGGTRHLFCLARLNLVSLDPDDGTERFRIPFGQRGPTVNAAIPVVIKNQILVTASYGIGAEFLTVNDQSADIVWKDEVLSSQYTTPILYEGAVYGIDGRADLGEVVLKCFDPISRKVYWTEPGFRYATLVAADGKLLVMQTNGELKIVALSKSAYRELGSATLLPGTTRALPALSNGRFYLRNENTLKCVSLGRAE
;
A
#
# COMPACT_ATOMS: atom_id res chain seq x y z
N MET A 1 -9.73 67.37 -43.60
CA MET A 1 -9.92 65.92 -43.73
C MET A 1 -9.34 65.26 -42.52
N PRO A 2 -10.14 64.65 -41.61
CA PRO A 2 -9.59 63.97 -40.43
C PRO A 2 -9.36 62.50 -40.71
N VAL A 3 -8.19 62.01 -40.32
CA VAL A 3 -7.74 60.62 -40.42
C VAL A 3 -8.31 59.82 -39.26
N GLY A 4 -9.10 58.80 -39.54
CA GLY A 4 -9.70 57.90 -38.55
C GLY A 4 -8.70 56.94 -37.94
N ARG A 5 -8.67 56.83 -36.62
CA ARG A 5 -7.95 55.80 -35.86
C ARG A 5 -8.81 54.53 -35.77
N ILE A 6 -8.29 53.44 -36.31
CA ILE A 6 -8.88 52.11 -36.13
C ILE A 6 -8.31 51.52 -34.82
N GLY A 7 -9.20 51.33 -33.82
CA GLY A 7 -8.87 50.66 -32.58
C GLY A 7 -8.94 49.14 -32.77
N VAL A 8 -7.84 48.46 -32.56
CA VAL A 8 -7.76 46.98 -32.49
C VAL A 8 -8.12 46.56 -31.08
N ALA A 9 -9.27 45.90 -30.92
CA ALA A 9 -9.67 45.27 -29.64
C ALA A 9 -8.94 43.92 -29.55
N ALA A 10 -8.01 43.82 -28.61
CA ALA A 10 -7.38 42.57 -28.24
C ALA A 10 -8.31 41.75 -27.33
N TRP A 11 -8.79 40.61 -27.82
CA TRP A 11 -9.54 39.64 -27.05
C TRP A 11 -8.55 38.76 -26.32
N CYS A 12 -8.41 38.94 -24.98
CA CYS A 12 -7.70 37.98 -24.11
C CYS A 12 -8.59 36.76 -23.90
N TRP A 13 -8.20 35.64 -24.50
CA TRP A 13 -8.76 34.34 -24.18
C TRP A 13 -8.08 33.82 -22.91
N THR A 14 -8.78 33.88 -21.79
CA THR A 14 -8.36 33.21 -20.56
C THR A 14 -8.70 31.73 -20.71
N ALA A 15 -7.68 30.91 -21.00
CA ALA A 15 -7.82 29.46 -20.97
C ALA A 15 -7.98 29.02 -19.52
N VAL A 16 -9.19 28.66 -19.13
CA VAL A 16 -9.46 27.96 -17.86
C VAL A 16 -9.03 26.52 -18.05
N LEU A 17 -7.86 26.17 -17.54
CA LEU A 17 -7.42 24.80 -17.38
C LEU A 17 -8.29 24.14 -16.30
N LEU A 18 -9.36 23.47 -16.72
CA LEU A 18 -10.10 22.53 -15.89
C LEU A 18 -9.15 21.35 -15.58
N PHE A 19 -8.57 21.35 -14.40
CA PHE A 19 -8.03 20.14 -13.81
C PHE A 19 -9.20 19.18 -13.59
N ALA A 20 -9.38 18.25 -14.50
CA ALA A 20 -10.21 17.10 -14.27
C ALA A 20 -9.54 16.29 -13.13
N ALA A 21 -9.99 16.50 -11.91
CA ALA A 21 -9.73 15.56 -10.83
C ALA A 21 -10.24 14.21 -11.36
N SER A 22 -9.34 13.25 -11.53
CA SER A 22 -9.70 11.88 -11.85
C SER A 22 -10.62 11.43 -10.72
N ILE A 23 -11.92 11.39 -10.97
CA ILE A 23 -12.89 10.78 -10.08
C ILE A 23 -12.51 9.31 -10.11
N SER A 24 -11.73 8.86 -9.11
CA SER A 24 -11.55 7.44 -8.86
C SER A 24 -12.93 6.85 -8.75
N SER A 25 -13.29 5.96 -9.65
CA SER A 25 -14.55 5.25 -9.60
C SER A 25 -14.66 4.64 -8.20
N ALA A 26 -15.75 4.98 -7.48
CA ALA A 26 -16.02 4.32 -6.20
C ALA A 26 -16.01 2.82 -6.46
N GLY A 27 -15.17 2.09 -5.72
CA GLY A 27 -15.11 0.65 -5.81
C GLY A 27 -13.81 0.01 -6.26
N ASP A 28 -12.91 0.68 -6.97
CA ASP A 28 -11.62 0.09 -7.35
C ASP A 28 -10.62 0.07 -6.18
N TRP A 29 -9.81 -1.01 -6.11
CA TRP A 29 -8.70 -1.18 -5.17
C TRP A 29 -7.44 -1.62 -5.92
N PRO A 30 -6.87 -0.74 -6.79
CA PRO A 30 -5.93 -1.16 -7.83
C PRO A 30 -4.50 -1.37 -7.36
N GLN A 31 -4.17 -1.08 -6.10
CA GLN A 31 -2.84 -1.16 -5.54
C GLN A 31 -2.88 -1.32 -4.02
N ILE A 32 -1.71 -1.45 -3.41
CA ILE A 32 -1.57 -1.54 -1.95
C ILE A 32 -2.34 -0.40 -1.26
N LEU A 33 -3.16 -0.75 -0.26
CA LEU A 33 -3.97 0.20 0.54
C LEU A 33 -4.92 1.07 -0.29
N GLY A 34 -5.34 0.57 -1.47
CA GLY A 34 -6.35 1.20 -2.32
C GLY A 34 -5.83 2.35 -3.18
N PRO A 35 -6.73 3.10 -3.83
CA PRO A 35 -6.37 4.03 -4.91
C PRO A 35 -5.40 5.14 -4.48
N GLN A 36 -5.44 5.55 -3.22
CA GLN A 36 -4.60 6.61 -2.66
C GLN A 36 -3.51 6.10 -1.71
N ARG A 37 -3.31 4.78 -1.60
CA ARG A 37 -2.38 4.15 -0.65
C ARG A 37 -2.60 4.58 0.81
N SER A 38 -3.83 4.89 1.17
CA SER A 38 -4.23 5.39 2.49
C SER A 38 -4.95 4.36 3.37
N GLY A 39 -5.31 3.21 2.80
CA GLY A 39 -6.16 2.22 3.46
C GLY A 39 -7.63 2.65 3.55
N ILE A 40 -8.03 3.73 2.86
CA ILE A 40 -9.39 4.27 2.91
C ILE A 40 -10.12 3.98 1.58
N ALA A 41 -11.24 3.26 1.66
CA ALA A 41 -12.16 3.07 0.56
C ALA A 41 -13.25 4.15 0.61
N THR A 42 -13.23 5.04 -0.40
CA THR A 42 -14.22 6.12 -0.51
C THR A 42 -15.45 5.66 -1.28
N GLY A 43 -16.62 6.18 -0.91
CA GLY A 43 -17.89 5.87 -1.61
C GLY A 43 -18.53 4.55 -1.22
N GLU A 44 -17.87 3.71 -0.45
CA GLU A 44 -18.43 2.46 0.06
C GLU A 44 -19.58 2.71 1.06
N LYS A 45 -20.57 1.82 1.04
CA LYS A 45 -21.68 1.78 1.99
C LYS A 45 -21.71 0.42 2.66
N LEU A 46 -21.32 0.36 3.92
CA LEU A 46 -21.16 -0.87 4.67
C LEU A 46 -22.37 -1.13 5.59
N VAL A 47 -22.59 -2.40 5.90
CA VAL A 47 -23.55 -2.81 6.95
C VAL A 47 -23.23 -2.09 8.26
N ASP A 48 -24.26 -1.75 9.03
CA ASP A 48 -24.07 -1.04 10.31
C ASP A 48 -23.43 -1.92 11.38
N THR A 49 -23.78 -3.21 11.36
CA THR A 49 -23.25 -4.26 12.23
C THR A 49 -23.11 -5.56 11.46
N LEU A 50 -22.20 -6.44 11.88
CA LEU A 50 -22.15 -7.79 11.31
C LEU A 50 -23.32 -8.63 11.83
N PRO A 51 -23.96 -9.44 10.97
CA PRO A 51 -24.90 -10.48 11.42
C PRO A 51 -24.20 -11.48 12.36
N ALA A 52 -24.94 -12.09 13.27
CA ALA A 52 -24.41 -13.13 14.17
C ALA A 52 -23.82 -14.34 13.42
N SER A 53 -24.31 -14.61 12.21
CA SER A 53 -23.77 -15.65 11.30
C SER A 53 -22.52 -15.22 10.54
N GLY A 54 -22.04 -14.01 10.76
CA GLY A 54 -20.98 -13.37 9.96
C GLY A 54 -21.51 -12.85 8.61
N PRO A 55 -20.64 -12.21 7.82
CA PRO A 55 -20.99 -11.68 6.49
C PRO A 55 -21.22 -12.82 5.50
N LYS A 56 -22.12 -12.59 4.54
CA LYS A 56 -22.40 -13.56 3.47
C LYS A 56 -21.15 -13.85 2.65
N LYS A 57 -20.75 -15.13 2.58
CA LYS A 57 -19.74 -15.58 1.62
C LYS A 57 -20.29 -15.43 0.20
N LEU A 58 -19.56 -14.73 -0.66
CA LEU A 58 -19.89 -14.61 -2.08
C LEU A 58 -19.22 -15.73 -2.88
N TRP A 59 -17.91 -15.89 -2.68
CA TRP A 59 -17.14 -16.96 -3.29
C TRP A 59 -15.84 -17.23 -2.52
N GLU A 60 -15.18 -18.31 -2.84
CA GLU A 60 -13.82 -18.64 -2.38
C GLU A 60 -13.09 -19.44 -3.45
N ALA A 61 -11.76 -19.32 -3.47
CA ALA A 61 -10.88 -20.03 -4.40
C ALA A 61 -9.65 -20.57 -3.66
N ARG A 62 -9.19 -21.75 -4.08
CA ARG A 62 -7.92 -22.30 -3.61
C ARG A 62 -6.77 -21.57 -4.26
N ILE A 63 -5.79 -21.15 -3.47
CA ILE A 63 -4.61 -20.41 -3.89
C ILE A 63 -3.34 -21.04 -3.33
N GLY A 64 -2.18 -20.51 -3.71
CA GLY A 64 -0.88 -20.90 -3.15
C GLY A 64 -0.39 -19.90 -2.09
N SER A 65 0.83 -20.13 -1.59
CA SER A 65 1.47 -19.36 -0.52
C SER A 65 1.83 -17.92 -0.92
N GLY A 66 2.25 -17.14 0.06
CA GLY A 66 2.63 -15.74 -0.07
C GLY A 66 1.74 -14.81 0.76
N ALA A 67 2.26 -13.61 1.05
CA ALA A 67 1.56 -12.59 1.83
C ALA A 67 1.12 -11.37 1.01
N ALA A 68 1.26 -11.42 -0.32
CA ALA A 68 0.75 -10.35 -1.18
C ALA A 68 -0.78 -10.25 -1.05
N GLY A 69 -1.26 -9.02 -0.86
CA GLY A 69 -2.68 -8.70 -0.88
C GLY A 69 -3.27 -8.79 -2.28
N ILE A 70 -4.60 -8.76 -2.34
CA ILE A 70 -5.34 -8.76 -3.60
C ILE A 70 -5.60 -7.32 -4.06
N VAL A 71 -5.67 -7.13 -5.37
CA VAL A 71 -6.08 -5.87 -6.00
C VAL A 71 -7.30 -6.10 -6.88
N VAL A 72 -8.14 -5.07 -7.00
CA VAL A 72 -9.40 -5.13 -7.76
C VAL A 72 -9.51 -3.90 -8.66
N TYR A 73 -9.80 -4.13 -9.93
CA TYR A 73 -10.03 -3.07 -10.90
C TYR A 73 -11.15 -3.47 -11.87
N GLY A 74 -12.23 -2.72 -11.87
CA GLY A 74 -13.45 -3.06 -12.60
C GLY A 74 -14.00 -4.43 -12.18
N ASP A 75 -14.12 -5.33 -13.12
CA ASP A 75 -14.62 -6.71 -12.94
C ASP A 75 -13.51 -7.73 -12.66
N THR A 76 -12.29 -7.29 -12.44
CA THR A 76 -11.13 -8.18 -12.33
C THR A 76 -10.43 -8.03 -10.98
N ALA A 77 -10.31 -9.13 -10.25
CA ALA A 77 -9.52 -9.25 -9.03
C ALA A 77 -8.23 -10.01 -9.35
N VAL A 78 -7.07 -9.49 -8.91
CA VAL A 78 -5.76 -10.08 -9.23
C VAL A 78 -5.01 -10.41 -7.95
N LEU A 79 -4.50 -11.62 -7.87
CA LEU A 79 -3.65 -12.10 -6.77
C LEU A 79 -2.30 -12.54 -7.33
N PHE A 80 -1.22 -12.18 -6.59
CA PHE A 80 0.12 -12.70 -6.84
C PHE A 80 0.48 -13.68 -5.71
N HIS A 81 0.71 -14.95 -6.04
CA HIS A 81 0.92 -16.03 -5.08
C HIS A 81 1.86 -17.10 -5.63
N ARG A 82 2.42 -17.97 -4.77
CA ARG A 82 3.28 -19.06 -5.17
C ARG A 82 2.49 -20.33 -5.42
N LEU A 83 2.57 -20.87 -6.63
CA LEU A 83 2.10 -22.20 -6.97
C LEU A 83 3.31 -23.10 -7.34
N ARG A 84 3.63 -24.06 -6.49
CA ARG A 84 4.80 -24.93 -6.65
C ARG A 84 6.11 -24.12 -6.74
N HIS A 85 6.74 -24.07 -7.91
CA HIS A 85 7.99 -23.37 -8.18
C HIS A 85 7.79 -22.11 -9.05
N GLU A 86 6.59 -21.54 -9.03
CA GLU A 86 6.26 -20.35 -9.81
C GLU A 86 5.56 -19.31 -8.94
N ASP A 87 6.03 -18.08 -9.00
CA ASP A 87 5.28 -16.93 -8.55
C ASP A 87 4.23 -16.62 -9.64
N THR A 88 2.95 -16.74 -9.30
CA THR A 88 1.84 -16.79 -10.26
C THR A 88 0.90 -15.59 -10.07
N LEU A 89 0.70 -14.80 -11.10
CA LEU A 89 -0.43 -13.86 -11.18
C LEU A 89 -1.66 -14.65 -11.63
N THR A 90 -2.72 -14.59 -10.84
CA THR A 90 -4.02 -15.14 -11.20
C THR A 90 -5.07 -14.05 -11.16
N ALA A 91 -5.79 -13.87 -12.27
CA ALA A 91 -6.94 -12.98 -12.36
C ALA A 91 -8.23 -13.79 -12.21
N TYR A 92 -9.14 -13.24 -11.43
CA TYR A 92 -10.46 -13.78 -11.17
C TYR A 92 -11.52 -12.76 -11.60
N ASP A 93 -12.69 -13.24 -11.97
CA ASP A 93 -13.86 -12.40 -12.01
C ASP A 93 -14.20 -11.94 -10.58
N ALA A 94 -14.24 -10.65 -10.35
CA ALA A 94 -14.36 -10.05 -9.01
C ALA A 94 -15.72 -10.41 -8.34
N THR A 95 -16.74 -10.74 -9.12
CA THR A 95 -18.10 -11.05 -8.63
C THR A 95 -18.29 -12.53 -8.31
N SER A 96 -17.79 -13.41 -9.19
CA SER A 96 -18.02 -14.85 -9.11
C SER A 96 -16.83 -15.66 -8.59
N GLY A 97 -15.61 -15.07 -8.59
CA GLY A 97 -14.39 -15.77 -8.22
C GLY A 97 -13.90 -16.78 -9.27
N GLN A 98 -14.52 -16.81 -10.45
CA GLN A 98 -14.06 -17.68 -11.53
C GLN A 98 -12.70 -17.18 -12.07
N PRO A 99 -11.73 -18.07 -12.26
CA PRO A 99 -10.44 -17.67 -12.83
C PRO A 99 -10.62 -17.25 -14.30
N LYS A 100 -10.04 -16.09 -14.64
CA LYS A 100 -9.99 -15.56 -16.02
C LYS A 100 -8.73 -16.04 -16.73
N TRP A 101 -7.59 -15.93 -16.07
CA TRP A 101 -6.28 -16.39 -16.56
C TRP A 101 -5.29 -16.55 -15.40
N SER A 102 -4.19 -17.27 -15.64
CA SER A 102 -3.05 -17.39 -14.74
C SER A 102 -1.74 -17.31 -15.53
N ARG A 103 -0.74 -16.63 -14.94
CA ARG A 103 0.61 -16.50 -15.50
C ARG A 103 1.64 -16.78 -14.44
N GLY A 104 2.44 -17.84 -14.63
CA GLY A 104 3.53 -18.25 -13.75
C GLY A 104 4.88 -17.66 -14.20
N PHE A 105 5.74 -17.38 -13.23
CA PHE A 105 7.12 -16.95 -13.37
C PHE A 105 7.98 -17.86 -12.49
N SER A 106 8.92 -18.59 -13.10
CA SER A 106 9.76 -19.56 -12.38
C SER A 106 10.60 -18.88 -11.30
N THR A 107 10.67 -19.52 -10.14
CA THR A 107 11.42 -19.03 -8.99
C THR A 107 11.88 -20.18 -8.09
N ASP A 108 13.05 -20.01 -7.52
CA ASP A 108 13.66 -20.87 -6.49
C ASP A 108 13.83 -20.14 -5.15
N PHE A 109 13.22 -18.95 -5.03
CA PHE A 109 13.35 -18.12 -3.84
C PHE A 109 12.87 -18.84 -2.58
N GLN A 110 13.71 -18.76 -1.53
CA GLN A 110 13.40 -19.16 -0.17
C GLN A 110 13.82 -18.03 0.78
N PRO A 111 13.01 -17.66 1.80
CA PRO A 111 13.41 -16.66 2.77
C PRO A 111 14.60 -17.13 3.60
N GLN A 112 15.49 -16.20 3.98
CA GLN A 112 16.68 -16.49 4.80
C GLN A 112 16.33 -16.84 6.25
N VAL A 113 15.24 -16.31 6.76
CA VAL A 113 14.66 -16.58 8.08
C VAL A 113 13.20 -16.94 7.89
N GLY A 114 12.60 -17.62 8.83
CA GLY A 114 11.21 -18.10 8.72
C GLY A 114 10.25 -17.07 8.11
N GLY A 115 9.23 -17.54 7.46
CA GLY A 115 8.25 -16.72 6.74
C GLY A 115 7.65 -17.50 5.57
N GLU A 116 6.86 -16.82 4.77
CA GLU A 116 6.26 -17.38 3.57
C GLU A 116 7.23 -17.31 2.38
N ASP A 117 7.24 -18.34 1.54
CA ASP A 117 8.13 -18.46 0.39
C ASP A 117 7.63 -17.73 -0.86
N GLY A 118 6.38 -17.27 -0.87
CA GLY A 118 5.74 -16.63 -2.00
C GLY A 118 5.85 -15.10 -2.03
N PRO A 119 5.20 -14.44 -2.98
CA PRO A 119 5.22 -12.99 -3.13
C PRO A 119 4.68 -12.25 -1.90
N LEU A 120 5.34 -11.15 -1.55
CA LEU A 120 4.99 -10.26 -0.46
C LEU A 120 4.39 -8.94 -0.97
N ALA A 121 4.93 -8.42 -2.08
CA ALA A 121 4.49 -7.16 -2.65
C ALA A 121 3.11 -7.29 -3.30
N VAL A 122 2.23 -6.37 -2.97
CA VAL A 122 0.90 -6.25 -3.61
C VAL A 122 1.11 -5.74 -5.04
N PRO A 123 0.52 -6.38 -6.06
CA PRO A 123 0.56 -5.86 -7.43
C PRO A 123 -0.05 -4.47 -7.56
N THR A 124 0.33 -3.75 -8.60
CA THR A 124 -0.30 -2.48 -8.95
C THR A 124 -0.92 -2.59 -10.33
N ILE A 125 -2.21 -2.27 -10.42
CA ILE A 125 -2.93 -2.15 -11.70
C ILE A 125 -2.96 -0.68 -12.09
N HIS A 126 -2.54 -0.39 -13.32
CA HIS A 126 -2.67 0.93 -13.91
C HIS A 126 -3.04 0.81 -15.38
N ALA A 127 -4.15 1.43 -15.76
CA ALA A 127 -4.76 1.31 -17.08
C ALA A 127 -5.02 -0.18 -17.44
N ASP A 128 -4.42 -0.68 -18.51
CA ASP A 128 -4.55 -2.05 -19.01
C ASP A 128 -3.42 -2.98 -18.55
N ARG A 129 -2.63 -2.60 -17.53
CA ARG A 129 -1.41 -3.31 -17.11
C ARG A 129 -1.39 -3.64 -15.65
N ILE A 130 -0.72 -4.73 -15.33
CA ILE A 130 -0.39 -5.14 -13.97
C ILE A 130 1.12 -5.11 -13.83
N TYR A 131 1.60 -4.50 -12.74
CA TYR A 131 3.00 -4.46 -12.34
C TYR A 131 3.16 -5.26 -11.05
N ALA A 132 4.02 -6.26 -11.04
CA ALA A 132 4.21 -7.16 -9.92
C ALA A 132 5.71 -7.36 -9.61
N LEU A 133 6.08 -7.22 -8.34
CA LEU A 133 7.42 -7.49 -7.84
C LEU A 133 7.42 -8.80 -7.06
N ALA A 134 8.18 -9.77 -7.53
CA ALA A 134 8.34 -11.07 -6.87
C ALA A 134 9.38 -11.01 -5.74
N ALA A 135 9.32 -11.97 -4.82
CA ALA A 135 10.22 -12.04 -3.67
C ALA A 135 11.70 -12.22 -4.06
N ASN A 136 11.98 -12.80 -5.24
CA ASN A 136 13.33 -12.91 -5.81
C ASN A 136 13.81 -11.65 -6.56
N GLY A 137 13.02 -10.57 -6.60
CA GLY A 137 13.35 -9.34 -7.32
C GLY A 137 12.99 -9.37 -8.81
N GLY A 138 12.25 -10.37 -9.28
CA GLY A 138 11.63 -10.34 -10.60
C GLY A 138 10.54 -9.26 -10.65
N LEU A 139 10.66 -8.30 -11.57
CA LEU A 139 9.67 -7.25 -11.79
C LEU A 139 9.01 -7.50 -13.13
N TYR A 140 7.70 -7.68 -13.12
CA TYR A 140 6.91 -8.09 -14.28
C TYR A 140 5.85 -7.06 -14.63
N CYS A 141 5.67 -6.84 -15.91
CA CYS A 141 4.53 -6.11 -16.47
C CYS A 141 3.76 -7.05 -17.41
N VAL A 142 2.46 -7.21 -17.16
CA VAL A 142 1.60 -8.05 -17.98
C VAL A 142 0.31 -7.31 -18.36
N HIS A 143 -0.36 -7.75 -19.41
CA HIS A 143 -1.68 -7.25 -19.79
C HIS A 143 -2.75 -7.66 -18.77
N LEU A 144 -3.56 -6.69 -18.29
CA LEU A 144 -4.63 -6.94 -17.31
C LEU A 144 -5.66 -7.98 -17.82
N LYS A 145 -6.04 -7.92 -19.09
CA LYS A 145 -7.08 -8.80 -19.62
C LYS A 145 -6.64 -10.22 -19.92
N THR A 146 -5.36 -10.42 -20.26
CA THR A 146 -4.88 -11.71 -20.80
C THR A 146 -3.76 -12.35 -19.97
N GLY A 147 -3.07 -11.59 -19.11
CA GLY A 147 -1.88 -12.03 -18.41
C GLY A 147 -0.65 -12.21 -19.31
N GLU A 148 -0.72 -11.77 -20.57
CA GLU A 148 0.42 -11.86 -21.48
C GLU A 148 1.53 -10.91 -21.05
N PRO A 149 2.80 -11.37 -21.00
CA PRO A 149 3.93 -10.54 -20.65
C PRO A 149 4.13 -9.38 -21.62
N ILE A 150 4.42 -8.19 -21.08
CA ILE A 150 4.81 -7.01 -21.87
C ILE A 150 6.32 -6.81 -21.76
N TRP A 151 6.81 -6.80 -20.52
CA TRP A 151 8.24 -6.73 -20.20
C TRP A 151 8.54 -7.33 -18.82
N GLU A 152 9.80 -7.68 -18.58
CA GLU A 152 10.32 -8.15 -17.31
C GLU A 152 11.69 -7.55 -16.99
N ARG A 153 12.02 -7.45 -15.70
CA ARG A 153 13.34 -7.05 -15.21
C ARG A 153 13.76 -7.96 -14.06
N LYS A 154 15.03 -8.22 -13.97
CA LYS A 154 15.65 -8.99 -12.86
C LYS A 154 16.32 -8.00 -11.91
N THR A 155 15.54 -7.24 -11.12
CA THR A 155 16.04 -6.09 -10.37
C THR A 155 17.15 -6.43 -9.39
N GLN A 156 17.12 -7.64 -8.79
CA GLN A 156 18.20 -8.13 -7.96
C GLN A 156 19.54 -8.21 -8.72
N GLN A 157 19.51 -8.72 -9.93
CA GLN A 157 20.71 -8.88 -10.77
C GLN A 157 21.10 -7.55 -11.43
N ASP A 158 20.15 -6.83 -11.98
CA ASP A 158 20.35 -5.57 -12.70
C ASP A 158 21.01 -4.49 -11.82
N PHE A 159 20.75 -4.52 -10.51
CA PHE A 159 21.21 -3.50 -9.56
C PHE A 159 22.01 -4.06 -8.39
N HIS A 160 22.46 -5.30 -8.45
CA HIS A 160 23.21 -5.98 -7.38
C HIS A 160 22.54 -5.86 -5.99
N ALA A 161 21.20 -5.86 -5.97
CA ALA A 161 20.41 -5.63 -4.77
C ALA A 161 20.38 -6.89 -3.88
N PRO A 162 20.64 -6.77 -2.56
CA PRO A 162 20.49 -7.91 -1.66
C PRO A 162 19.00 -8.24 -1.49
N ALA A 163 18.68 -9.53 -1.47
CA ALA A 163 17.30 -10.01 -1.33
C ALA A 163 16.66 -9.68 0.04
N GLY A 164 17.44 -9.24 1.02
CA GLY A 164 16.95 -9.06 2.38
C GLY A 164 16.60 -10.40 3.05
N TYR A 165 16.03 -10.34 4.25
CA TYR A 165 15.72 -11.54 5.04
C TYR A 165 14.51 -12.32 4.50
N PHE A 166 13.51 -11.59 3.97
CA PHE A 166 12.22 -12.14 3.52
C PHE A 166 12.01 -11.97 2.02
N GLY A 167 13.02 -11.51 1.27
CA GLY A 167 12.90 -11.17 -0.15
C GLY A 167 12.45 -9.73 -0.39
N PHE A 168 12.03 -9.45 -1.62
CA PHE A 168 11.52 -8.13 -2.01
C PHE A 168 10.04 -8.03 -1.69
N GLY A 169 9.61 -7.01 -0.92
CA GLY A 169 8.23 -6.87 -0.45
C GLY A 169 7.60 -5.50 -0.67
N SER A 170 8.34 -4.55 -1.25
CA SER A 170 7.84 -3.21 -1.54
C SER A 170 6.94 -3.21 -2.79
N SER A 171 5.68 -2.80 -2.64
CA SER A 171 4.74 -2.73 -3.77
C SER A 171 5.07 -1.58 -4.71
N PRO A 172 5.14 -1.82 -6.03
CA PRO A 172 5.44 -0.77 -7.01
C PRO A 172 4.43 0.38 -6.97
N LEU A 173 4.90 1.61 -7.20
CA LEU A 173 4.07 2.80 -7.33
C LEU A 173 4.11 3.30 -8.78
N VAL A 174 2.96 3.56 -9.37
CA VAL A 174 2.89 4.33 -10.62
C VAL A 174 2.79 5.81 -10.27
N GLU A 175 3.74 6.60 -10.73
CA GLU A 175 3.76 8.05 -10.60
C GLU A 175 4.06 8.68 -11.96
N ALA A 176 3.12 9.48 -12.47
CA ALA A 176 3.11 9.99 -13.84
C ALA A 176 3.26 8.83 -14.86
N ASN A 177 4.35 8.77 -15.61
CA ASN A 177 4.65 7.73 -16.59
C ASN A 177 5.77 6.77 -16.14
N LYS A 178 6.04 6.70 -14.84
CA LYS A 178 7.13 5.89 -14.26
C LYS A 178 6.59 4.88 -13.26
N LEU A 179 7.23 3.72 -13.20
CA LEU A 179 7.04 2.72 -12.17
C LEU A 179 8.17 2.85 -11.15
N ILE A 180 7.83 3.23 -9.94
CA ILE A 180 8.79 3.44 -8.85
C ILE A 180 8.87 2.18 -7.99
N VAL A 181 10.07 1.68 -7.76
CA VAL A 181 10.31 0.47 -6.98
C VAL A 181 11.45 0.71 -5.98
N ASN A 182 11.23 0.31 -4.72
CA ASN A 182 12.28 0.24 -3.70
C ASN A 182 13.07 -1.05 -3.92
N VAL A 183 14.17 -0.95 -4.66
CA VAL A 183 14.97 -2.10 -5.12
C VAL A 183 16.09 -2.46 -4.13
N GLY A 184 16.72 -1.46 -3.51
CA GLY A 184 17.74 -1.67 -2.49
C GLY A 184 19.16 -1.97 -3.00
N GLY A 185 19.48 -1.61 -4.23
CA GLY A 185 20.83 -1.70 -4.80
C GLY A 185 21.75 -0.60 -4.29
N ASP A 186 22.16 -0.69 -3.03
CA ASP A 186 22.92 0.35 -2.32
C ASP A 186 24.29 0.66 -2.95
N LYS A 187 24.97 -0.33 -3.49
CA LYS A 187 26.29 -0.18 -4.13
C LYS A 187 26.19 0.61 -5.44
N ASP A 188 25.11 0.45 -6.17
CA ASP A 188 24.87 1.08 -7.47
C ASP A 188 24.09 2.41 -7.36
N THR A 189 23.85 2.89 -6.14
CA THR A 189 22.96 4.02 -5.88
C THR A 189 21.57 3.76 -6.49
N ALA A 190 21.10 2.54 -6.37
CA ALA A 190 19.85 2.03 -6.91
C ALA A 190 18.92 1.51 -5.79
N GLY A 191 18.92 2.18 -4.63
CA GLY A 191 17.99 1.90 -3.55
C GLY A 191 16.55 2.07 -4.02
N VAL A 192 16.28 3.15 -4.77
CA VAL A 192 15.01 3.41 -5.44
C VAL A 192 15.27 3.58 -6.93
N VAL A 193 14.46 2.92 -7.75
CA VAL A 193 14.60 2.94 -9.22
C VAL A 193 13.25 3.26 -9.86
N ALA A 194 13.28 4.12 -10.88
CA ALA A 194 12.15 4.38 -11.75
C ALA A 194 12.33 3.69 -13.10
N PHE A 195 11.28 3.02 -13.53
CA PHE A 195 11.21 2.35 -14.82
C PHE A 195 10.15 3.00 -15.72
N ASP A 196 10.39 3.01 -17.02
CA ASP A 196 9.35 3.39 -18.01
C ASP A 196 8.22 2.36 -17.96
N LEU A 197 6.98 2.83 -17.91
CA LEU A 197 5.80 1.95 -17.87
C LEU A 197 5.64 1.09 -19.12
N ARG A 198 6.15 1.54 -20.27
CA ARG A 198 5.91 0.90 -21.58
C ARG A 198 6.81 -0.31 -21.80
N ASP A 199 8.10 -0.19 -21.44
CA ASP A 199 9.13 -1.17 -21.81
C ASP A 199 10.04 -1.60 -20.65
N GLY A 200 9.85 -1.05 -19.44
CA GLY A 200 10.65 -1.38 -18.24
C GLY A 200 12.08 -0.83 -18.29
N SER A 201 12.42 0.06 -19.21
CA SER A 201 13.74 0.70 -19.24
C SER A 201 13.95 1.59 -18.01
N THR A 202 15.18 1.61 -17.48
CA THR A 202 15.51 2.45 -16.33
C THR A 202 15.50 3.92 -16.73
N GLN A 203 14.66 4.72 -16.08
CA GLN A 203 14.58 6.17 -16.28
C GLN A 203 15.58 6.92 -15.38
N TRP A 204 15.56 6.56 -14.11
CA TRP A 204 16.53 7.05 -13.14
C TRP A 204 16.73 6.03 -12.00
N LYS A 205 17.83 6.15 -11.27
CA LYS A 205 18.12 5.44 -10.04
C LYS A 205 18.65 6.39 -8.99
N SER A 206 18.31 6.17 -7.73
CA SER A 206 18.67 7.03 -6.62
C SER A 206 18.78 6.23 -5.32
N VAL A 207 19.25 6.87 -4.28
CA VAL A 207 19.33 6.35 -2.90
C VAL A 207 20.42 5.29 -2.71
N ARG A 208 21.40 5.62 -1.91
CA ARG A 208 22.41 4.67 -1.44
C ARG A 208 21.97 4.06 -0.10
N ASP A 209 20.97 3.19 -0.15
CA ASP A 209 20.47 2.40 0.99
C ASP A 209 19.83 1.10 0.48
N GLN A 210 19.72 0.10 1.34
CA GLN A 210 19.03 -1.14 1.01
C GLN A 210 17.52 -0.96 1.06
N ALA A 211 16.78 -1.89 0.49
CA ALA A 211 15.33 -1.88 0.56
C ALA A 211 14.83 -2.21 1.98
N SER A 212 13.75 -1.54 2.36
CA SER A 212 12.82 -2.02 3.38
C SER A 212 11.66 -2.77 2.70
N TYR A 213 10.64 -3.15 3.46
CA TYR A 213 9.40 -3.72 2.94
C TYR A 213 8.30 -2.66 2.73
N SER A 214 8.58 -1.41 3.11
CA SER A 214 7.68 -0.29 2.92
C SER A 214 7.58 0.11 1.44
N SER A 215 6.39 0.47 1.02
CA SER A 215 6.14 0.88 -0.37
C SER A 215 6.21 2.40 -0.52
N PRO A 216 6.64 2.91 -1.68
CA PRO A 216 6.71 4.35 -1.94
C PRO A 216 5.34 5.03 -1.89
N VAL A 217 5.32 6.31 -1.51
CA VAL A 217 4.14 7.18 -1.54
C VAL A 217 4.51 8.50 -2.17
N ALA A 218 3.66 9.02 -3.06
CA ALA A 218 3.84 10.34 -3.63
C ALA A 218 2.77 11.33 -3.16
N ALA A 219 3.18 12.55 -2.83
CA ALA A 219 2.28 13.61 -2.40
C ALA A 219 2.77 14.99 -2.82
N THR A 220 1.84 15.92 -3.00
CA THR A 220 2.16 17.34 -3.24
C THR A 220 2.06 18.09 -1.92
N ILE A 221 3.17 18.70 -1.48
CA ILE A 221 3.28 19.48 -0.26
C ILE A 221 3.84 20.86 -0.62
N GLY A 222 3.16 21.92 -0.24
CA GLY A 222 3.61 23.29 -0.54
C GLY A 222 3.75 23.60 -2.04
N GLY A 223 3.06 22.86 -2.91
CA GLY A 223 3.20 22.97 -4.36
C GLY A 223 4.29 22.07 -4.97
N THR A 224 5.16 21.49 -4.15
CA THR A 224 6.23 20.59 -4.58
C THR A 224 5.77 19.13 -4.56
N ARG A 225 6.02 18.39 -5.65
CA ARG A 225 5.74 16.95 -5.71
C ARG A 225 6.88 16.18 -5.08
N HIS A 226 6.59 15.39 -4.05
CA HIS A 226 7.52 14.54 -3.32
C HIS A 226 7.21 13.07 -3.57
N LEU A 227 8.27 12.27 -3.69
CA LEU A 227 8.24 10.83 -3.63
C LEU A 227 8.90 10.38 -2.32
N PHE A 228 8.11 9.89 -1.38
CA PHE A 228 8.60 9.40 -0.09
C PHE A 228 8.86 7.90 -0.16
N CYS A 229 10.08 7.52 0.17
CA CYS A 229 10.50 6.12 0.27
C CYS A 229 11.10 5.87 1.64
N LEU A 230 10.56 4.90 2.35
CA LEU A 230 11.21 4.37 3.55
C LEU A 230 12.16 3.27 3.10
N ALA A 231 13.45 3.57 3.02
CA ALA A 231 14.51 2.63 2.75
C ALA A 231 14.88 1.85 4.02
N ARG A 232 15.96 1.08 4.01
CA ARG A 232 16.34 0.25 5.15
C ARG A 232 16.61 1.04 6.41
N LEU A 233 17.34 2.15 6.30
CA LEU A 233 17.80 2.96 7.42
C LEU A 233 17.38 4.42 7.35
N ASN A 234 16.66 4.81 6.30
CA ASN A 234 16.32 6.21 6.07
C ASN A 234 14.92 6.36 5.47
N LEU A 235 14.20 7.38 5.92
CA LEU A 235 13.14 8.01 5.14
C LEU A 235 13.82 8.98 4.16
N VAL A 236 13.55 8.83 2.87
CA VAL A 236 14.04 9.75 1.84
C VAL A 236 12.87 10.39 1.11
N SER A 237 13.05 11.65 0.72
CA SER A 237 12.19 12.35 -0.22
C SER A 237 12.94 12.60 -1.50
N LEU A 238 12.36 12.19 -2.63
CA LEU A 238 12.93 12.33 -3.96
C LEU A 238 12.04 13.21 -4.82
N ASP A 239 12.66 13.84 -5.82
CA ASP A 239 11.93 14.33 -6.98
C ASP A 239 11.46 13.15 -7.81
N PRO A 240 10.15 12.98 -8.08
CA PRO A 240 9.68 11.85 -8.87
C PRO A 240 10.09 11.92 -10.35
N ASP A 241 10.50 13.09 -10.85
CA ASP A 241 10.84 13.26 -12.27
C ASP A 241 12.22 12.71 -12.60
N ASP A 242 13.21 12.93 -11.76
CA ASP A 242 14.61 12.58 -12.03
C ASP A 242 15.30 11.79 -10.91
N GLY A 243 14.62 11.56 -9.77
CA GLY A 243 15.17 10.85 -8.62
C GLY A 243 16.10 11.68 -7.75
N THR A 244 16.22 12.99 -7.96
CA THR A 244 17.02 13.88 -7.11
C THR A 244 16.57 13.80 -5.67
N GLU A 245 17.48 13.50 -4.76
CA GLU A 245 17.20 13.44 -3.33
C GLU A 245 17.02 14.86 -2.77
N ARG A 246 15.81 15.15 -2.24
CA ARG A 246 15.48 16.42 -1.62
C ARG A 246 15.94 16.47 -0.17
N PHE A 247 15.68 15.39 0.58
CA PHE A 247 16.16 15.23 1.95
C PHE A 247 16.20 13.78 2.37
N ARG A 248 16.92 13.52 3.45
CA ARG A 248 17.06 12.22 4.10
C ARG A 248 17.00 12.39 5.61
N ILE A 249 16.19 11.53 6.24
CA ILE A 249 16.05 11.45 7.71
C ILE A 249 16.39 10.02 8.14
N PRO A 250 17.31 9.81 9.07
CA PRO A 250 17.59 8.48 9.61
C PRO A 250 16.35 7.88 10.27
N PHE A 251 15.89 6.74 9.78
CA PHE A 251 14.79 5.98 10.34
C PHE A 251 14.95 4.49 10.03
N GLY A 252 15.02 3.66 11.04
CA GLY A 252 15.21 2.23 10.90
C GLY A 252 16.35 1.71 11.74
N GLN A 253 16.59 0.40 11.64
CA GLN A 253 17.60 -0.31 12.43
C GLN A 253 18.21 -1.45 11.63
N ARG A 254 19.49 -1.75 11.87
CA ARG A 254 20.14 -2.94 11.32
C ARG A 254 19.63 -4.20 12.02
N GLY A 255 19.64 -5.34 11.30
CA GLY A 255 19.17 -6.63 11.81
C GLY A 255 17.90 -7.11 11.11
N PRO A 256 17.32 -8.25 11.51
CA PRO A 256 16.13 -8.82 10.87
C PRO A 256 14.84 -8.08 11.27
N THR A 257 14.84 -6.75 11.09
CA THR A 257 13.68 -5.90 11.35
C THR A 257 12.81 -5.74 10.11
N VAL A 258 11.52 -5.49 10.31
CA VAL A 258 10.54 -5.23 9.25
C VAL A 258 10.10 -3.78 9.35
N ASN A 259 10.48 -2.95 8.38
CA ASN A 259 9.94 -1.61 8.16
C ASN A 259 9.00 -1.73 6.96
N ALA A 260 7.71 -2.00 7.19
CA ALA A 260 6.77 -2.26 6.11
C ALA A 260 5.55 -1.33 6.11
N ALA A 261 5.25 -0.66 7.22
CA ALA A 261 4.28 0.43 7.22
C ALA A 261 4.74 1.52 6.23
N ILE A 262 3.83 1.98 5.38
CA ILE A 262 4.17 3.07 4.44
C ILE A 262 4.06 4.43 5.15
N PRO A 263 4.79 5.46 4.70
CA PRO A 263 4.66 6.80 5.23
C PRO A 263 3.22 7.32 5.11
N VAL A 264 2.66 7.87 6.18
CA VAL A 264 1.32 8.47 6.19
C VAL A 264 1.44 9.97 6.03
N VAL A 265 0.93 10.49 4.92
CA VAL A 265 0.97 11.94 4.63
C VAL A 265 -0.22 12.64 5.29
N ILE A 266 0.05 13.69 6.04
CA ILE A 266 -0.92 14.48 6.81
C ILE A 266 -0.72 15.97 6.48
N LYS A 267 -1.39 16.46 5.44
CA LYS A 267 -1.18 17.83 4.92
C LYS A 267 0.30 18.05 4.51
N ASN A 268 1.03 18.91 5.23
CA ASN A 268 2.45 19.15 5.04
C ASN A 268 3.34 18.36 6.01
N GLN A 269 2.83 17.31 6.61
CA GLN A 269 3.52 16.50 7.59
C GLN A 269 3.50 15.01 7.19
N ILE A 270 4.40 14.23 7.77
CA ILE A 270 4.51 12.79 7.56
C ILE A 270 4.66 12.09 8.90
N LEU A 271 3.92 11.00 9.06
CA LEU A 271 4.10 10.04 10.13
C LEU A 271 4.76 8.77 9.57
N VAL A 272 5.86 8.34 10.16
CA VAL A 272 6.47 7.04 9.92
C VAL A 272 6.52 6.25 11.22
N THR A 273 6.37 4.93 11.13
CA THR A 273 6.39 4.06 12.32
C THR A 273 7.02 2.71 12.01
N ALA A 274 7.71 2.15 12.98
CA ALA A 274 8.22 0.79 12.96
C ALA A 274 8.29 0.24 14.38
N SER A 275 8.22 -1.08 14.51
CA SER A 275 8.48 -1.76 15.80
C SER A 275 9.98 -1.87 16.09
N TYR A 276 10.34 -2.80 16.95
CA TYR A 276 11.74 -3.13 17.33
C TYR A 276 12.45 -2.02 18.12
N GLY A 277 11.69 -1.25 18.93
CA GLY A 277 12.23 -0.13 19.71
C GLY A 277 12.53 1.12 18.88
N ILE A 278 12.00 1.20 17.64
CA ILE A 278 12.14 2.37 16.78
C ILE A 278 11.06 3.40 17.08
N GLY A 279 9.80 2.96 17.24
CA GLY A 279 8.65 3.83 17.50
C GLY A 279 8.14 4.56 16.26
N ALA A 280 7.75 5.81 16.46
CA ALA A 280 7.24 6.67 15.38
C ALA A 280 7.94 8.02 15.37
N GLU A 281 8.06 8.60 14.18
CA GLU A 281 8.53 9.96 13.96
C GLU A 281 7.47 10.74 13.18
N PHE A 282 7.24 11.97 13.58
CA PHE A 282 6.35 12.92 12.93
C PHE A 282 7.16 14.12 12.47
N LEU A 283 7.07 14.42 11.19
CA LEU A 283 7.93 15.39 10.53
C LEU A 283 7.10 16.45 9.82
N THR A 284 7.52 17.70 9.86
CA THR A 284 7.05 18.76 8.95
C THR A 284 7.94 18.77 7.73
N VAL A 285 7.35 18.75 6.55
CA VAL A 285 8.04 18.69 5.26
C VAL A 285 8.01 20.05 4.60
N ASN A 286 9.18 20.48 4.11
CA ASN A 286 9.39 21.63 3.25
C ASN A 286 9.94 21.15 1.90
N ASP A 287 10.11 22.05 0.93
CA ASP A 287 10.53 21.69 -0.44
C ASP A 287 11.80 20.84 -0.52
N GLN A 288 12.82 21.15 0.31
CA GLN A 288 14.13 20.50 0.28
C GLN A 288 14.59 19.98 1.65
N SER A 289 13.70 19.97 2.64
CA SER A 289 14.02 19.55 4.01
C SER A 289 12.81 19.00 4.73
N ALA A 290 13.08 18.32 5.86
CA ALA A 290 12.04 17.98 6.83
C ALA A 290 12.60 18.16 8.24
N ASP A 291 11.73 18.66 9.13
CA ASP A 291 12.04 18.88 10.53
C ASP A 291 11.27 17.87 11.38
N ILE A 292 11.96 17.16 12.27
CA ILE A 292 11.32 16.24 13.21
C ILE A 292 10.58 17.06 14.26
N VAL A 293 9.24 16.98 14.26
CA VAL A 293 8.39 17.61 15.26
C VAL A 293 8.46 16.83 16.57
N TRP A 294 8.39 15.49 16.47
CA TRP A 294 8.57 14.59 17.60
C TRP A 294 9.01 13.20 17.14
N LYS A 295 9.67 12.49 18.08
CA LYS A 295 9.98 11.07 18.04
C LYS A 295 9.49 10.44 19.33
N ASP A 296 8.70 9.37 19.24
CA ASP A 296 8.00 8.80 20.39
C ASP A 296 7.61 7.33 20.14
N GLU A 297 7.30 6.60 21.20
CA GLU A 297 6.78 5.23 21.13
C GLU A 297 5.25 5.19 21.20
N VAL A 298 4.57 6.31 20.93
CA VAL A 298 3.10 6.37 20.91
C VAL A 298 2.50 5.34 19.96
N LEU A 299 3.22 4.98 18.92
CA LEU A 299 2.87 3.91 17.97
C LEU A 299 4.13 3.19 17.51
N SER A 300 4.16 1.87 17.62
CA SER A 300 5.24 0.99 17.17
C SER A 300 4.69 -0.11 16.29
N SER A 301 4.32 0.23 15.04
CA SER A 301 3.68 -0.72 14.13
C SER A 301 4.71 -1.53 13.33
N GLN A 302 4.59 -2.87 13.32
CA GLN A 302 5.55 -3.74 12.65
C GLN A 302 5.43 -3.69 11.12
N TYR A 303 4.22 -3.91 10.57
CA TYR A 303 3.98 -3.89 9.11
C TYR A 303 2.63 -3.26 8.71
N THR A 304 1.80 -2.89 9.66
CA THR A 304 0.49 -2.29 9.35
C THR A 304 0.62 -0.79 9.24
N THR A 305 0.24 -0.26 8.09
CA THR A 305 0.12 1.19 7.90
C THR A 305 -1.06 1.71 8.72
N PRO A 306 -0.85 2.71 9.59
CA PRO A 306 -1.93 3.32 10.34
C PRO A 306 -2.86 4.14 9.42
N ILE A 307 -4.13 4.24 9.81
CA ILE A 307 -5.15 4.98 9.08
C ILE A 307 -5.31 6.37 9.69
N LEU A 308 -5.20 7.40 8.85
CA LEU A 308 -5.57 8.75 9.22
C LEU A 308 -7.04 9.00 8.86
N TYR A 309 -7.88 9.25 9.85
CA TYR A 309 -9.29 9.56 9.62
C TYR A 309 -9.73 10.74 10.51
N GLU A 310 -10.29 11.80 9.91
CA GLU A 310 -10.76 13.01 10.60
C GLU A 310 -9.77 13.60 11.62
N GLY A 311 -8.48 13.60 11.23
CA GLY A 311 -7.39 14.16 12.03
C GLY A 311 -6.98 13.31 13.24
N ALA A 312 -7.41 12.04 13.34
CA ALA A 312 -6.89 11.06 14.26
C ALA A 312 -6.23 9.91 13.51
N VAL A 313 -5.22 9.32 14.13
CA VAL A 313 -4.53 8.12 13.64
C VAL A 313 -5.05 6.91 14.38
N TYR A 314 -5.44 5.89 13.62
CA TYR A 314 -5.82 4.57 14.12
C TYR A 314 -4.75 3.58 13.70
N GLY A 315 -4.09 2.93 14.66
CA GLY A 315 -2.95 2.06 14.37
C GLY A 315 -2.88 0.83 15.25
N ILE A 316 -2.27 -0.21 14.71
CA ILE A 316 -1.89 -1.41 15.45
C ILE A 316 -0.52 -1.17 16.07
N ASP A 317 -0.47 -1.16 17.39
CA ASP A 317 0.75 -1.00 18.18
C ASP A 317 1.20 -2.37 18.70
N GLY A 318 2.46 -2.73 18.41
CA GLY A 318 3.03 -4.00 18.82
C GLY A 318 3.61 -4.83 17.66
N ARG A 319 3.83 -6.13 17.91
CA ARG A 319 4.47 -7.09 16.99
C ARG A 319 3.67 -8.38 16.91
N ALA A 320 3.60 -8.94 15.70
CA ALA A 320 2.90 -10.19 15.43
C ALA A 320 3.51 -11.39 16.18
N ASP A 321 4.81 -11.38 16.45
CA ASP A 321 5.58 -12.46 17.06
C ASP A 321 5.70 -12.34 18.59
N LEU A 322 5.35 -11.22 19.20
CA LEU A 322 5.42 -11.02 20.65
C LEU A 322 4.07 -11.21 21.37
N GLY A 323 2.96 -11.19 20.64
CA GLY A 323 1.62 -11.47 21.17
C GLY A 323 0.94 -10.31 21.91
N GLU A 324 1.66 -9.29 22.34
CA GLU A 324 1.08 -8.07 22.94
C GLU A 324 0.81 -7.05 21.86
N VAL A 325 -0.46 -6.88 21.51
CA VAL A 325 -0.90 -5.98 20.45
C VAL A 325 -2.13 -5.22 20.92
N VAL A 326 -2.14 -3.92 20.64
CA VAL A 326 -3.27 -3.06 20.93
C VAL A 326 -3.70 -2.28 19.69
N LEU A 327 -4.98 -1.99 19.59
CA LEU A 327 -5.50 -0.99 18.67
C LEU A 327 -5.53 0.35 19.39
N LYS A 328 -4.98 1.36 18.75
CA LYS A 328 -4.79 2.68 19.37
C LYS A 328 -5.38 3.77 18.49
N CYS A 329 -6.00 4.77 19.12
CA CYS A 329 -6.43 6.01 18.47
C CYS A 329 -5.75 7.19 19.15
N PHE A 330 -5.06 8.05 18.38
CA PHE A 330 -4.36 9.20 18.93
C PHE A 330 -4.33 10.39 17.95
N ASP A 331 -4.05 11.57 18.51
CA ASP A 331 -3.81 12.80 17.75
C ASP A 331 -2.34 12.84 17.33
N PRO A 332 -2.03 12.85 16.02
CA PRO A 332 -0.63 12.84 15.56
C PRO A 332 0.12 14.15 15.86
N ILE A 333 -0.58 15.27 16.06
CA ILE A 333 0.06 16.57 16.33
C ILE A 333 0.45 16.68 17.80
N SER A 334 -0.49 16.43 18.72
CA SER A 334 -0.28 16.54 20.16
C SER A 334 0.22 15.26 20.82
N ARG A 335 0.19 14.13 20.14
CA ARG A 335 0.43 12.77 20.64
C ARG A 335 -0.58 12.31 21.71
N LYS A 336 -1.65 13.07 21.94
CA LYS A 336 -2.70 12.68 22.88
C LYS A 336 -3.34 11.38 22.43
N VAL A 337 -3.19 10.33 23.24
CA VAL A 337 -3.92 9.08 23.04
C VAL A 337 -5.36 9.31 23.48
N TYR A 338 -6.29 9.10 22.57
CA TYR A 338 -7.73 9.19 22.84
C TYR A 338 -8.22 7.93 23.55
N TRP A 339 -7.81 6.76 23.03
CA TRP A 339 -8.09 5.47 23.63
C TRP A 339 -7.09 4.41 23.14
N THR A 340 -6.97 3.35 23.91
CA THR A 340 -6.20 2.14 23.62
C THR A 340 -7.06 0.94 23.96
N GLU A 341 -7.19 0.00 23.03
CA GLU A 341 -7.94 -1.23 23.23
C GLU A 341 -7.01 -2.42 23.16
N PRO A 342 -6.84 -3.16 24.26
CA PRO A 342 -6.01 -4.36 24.33
C PRO A 342 -6.74 -5.60 23.77
N GLY A 343 -6.02 -6.73 23.74
CA GLY A 343 -6.61 -8.03 23.38
C GLY A 343 -6.75 -8.28 21.90
N PHE A 344 -6.09 -7.46 21.05
CA PHE A 344 -5.97 -7.72 19.62
C PHE A 344 -4.89 -8.76 19.33
N ARG A 345 -5.09 -9.51 18.25
CA ARG A 345 -3.99 -10.09 17.49
C ARG A 345 -3.45 -9.02 16.54
N TYR A 346 -2.24 -9.22 16.04
CA TYR A 346 -1.76 -8.34 15.01
C TYR A 346 -2.74 -8.30 13.83
N ALA A 347 -2.92 -7.15 13.19
CA ALA A 347 -4.00 -6.98 12.22
C ALA A 347 -3.61 -6.03 11.09
N THR A 348 -4.31 -6.12 9.97
CA THR A 348 -4.31 -5.13 8.89
C THR A 348 -5.59 -4.30 8.96
N LEU A 349 -5.53 -3.08 8.44
CA LEU A 349 -6.57 -2.07 8.58
C LEU A 349 -7.09 -1.59 7.22
N VAL A 350 -8.42 -1.46 7.11
CA VAL A 350 -9.10 -0.77 6.01
C VAL A 350 -10.20 0.10 6.61
N ALA A 351 -10.31 1.36 6.17
CA ALA A 351 -11.36 2.28 6.60
C ALA A 351 -12.38 2.53 5.49
N ALA A 352 -13.65 2.55 5.83
CA ALA A 352 -14.74 2.91 4.92
C ALA A 352 -16.01 3.28 5.71
N ASP A 353 -16.82 4.18 5.20
CA ASP A 353 -18.17 4.50 5.72
C ASP A 353 -18.19 4.74 7.25
N GLY A 354 -17.20 5.47 7.78
CA GLY A 354 -17.07 5.73 9.22
C GLY A 354 -16.70 4.50 10.08
N LYS A 355 -16.25 3.43 9.46
CA LYS A 355 -15.89 2.15 10.10
C LYS A 355 -14.45 1.77 9.79
N LEU A 356 -13.79 1.15 10.75
CA LEU A 356 -12.49 0.53 10.63
C LEU A 356 -12.67 -0.99 10.58
N LEU A 357 -12.26 -1.59 9.48
CA LEU A 357 -12.21 -3.04 9.29
C LEU A 357 -10.83 -3.52 9.79
N VAL A 358 -10.81 -4.23 10.90
CA VAL A 358 -9.60 -4.76 11.54
C VAL A 358 -9.53 -6.25 11.24
N MET A 359 -8.70 -6.62 10.24
CA MET A 359 -8.52 -8.02 9.87
C MET A 359 -7.34 -8.60 10.65
N GLN A 360 -7.62 -9.41 11.65
CA GLN A 360 -6.63 -10.00 12.54
C GLN A 360 -5.94 -11.21 11.92
N THR A 361 -4.70 -11.47 12.32
CA THR A 361 -3.89 -12.58 11.80
C THR A 361 -4.43 -13.97 12.11
N ASN A 362 -5.38 -14.10 13.05
CA ASN A 362 -6.10 -15.36 13.33
C ASN A 362 -7.34 -15.58 12.45
N GLY A 363 -7.55 -14.71 11.45
CA GLY A 363 -8.68 -14.82 10.54
C GLY A 363 -9.99 -14.19 11.02
N GLU A 364 -9.98 -13.48 12.14
CA GLU A 364 -11.12 -12.74 12.66
C GLU A 364 -11.16 -11.32 12.11
N LEU A 365 -12.28 -10.93 11.53
CA LEU A 365 -12.59 -9.54 11.19
C LEU A 365 -13.35 -8.91 12.35
N LYS A 366 -12.90 -7.74 12.82
CA LYS A 366 -13.65 -6.84 13.68
C LYS A 366 -14.03 -5.58 12.92
N ILE A 367 -15.26 -5.14 13.05
CA ILE A 367 -15.70 -3.82 12.56
C ILE A 367 -15.78 -2.89 13.76
N VAL A 368 -15.07 -1.78 13.69
CA VAL A 368 -14.97 -0.78 14.78
C VAL A 368 -15.42 0.57 14.26
N ALA A 369 -16.20 1.32 15.04
CA ALA A 369 -16.55 2.68 14.68
C ALA A 369 -15.31 3.58 14.69
N LEU A 370 -15.11 4.37 13.65
CA LEU A 370 -14.08 5.41 13.62
C LEU A 370 -14.55 6.59 14.47
N SER A 371 -14.11 6.63 15.73
CA SER A 371 -14.48 7.64 16.73
C SER A 371 -13.29 7.95 17.64
N LYS A 372 -13.11 9.25 17.94
CA LYS A 372 -12.12 9.70 18.94
C LYS A 372 -12.60 9.54 20.37
N SER A 373 -13.91 9.40 20.60
CA SER A 373 -14.47 9.43 21.96
C SER A 373 -14.18 8.15 22.75
N ALA A 374 -14.31 6.98 22.10
CA ALA A 374 -14.07 5.67 22.69
C ALA A 374 -13.97 4.59 21.62
N TYR A 375 -13.34 3.47 21.95
CA TYR A 375 -13.47 2.23 21.19
C TYR A 375 -14.92 1.73 21.21
N ARG A 376 -15.43 1.34 20.05
CA ARG A 376 -16.76 0.74 19.93
C ARG A 376 -16.76 -0.29 18.81
N GLU A 377 -16.81 -1.55 19.19
CA GLU A 377 -16.98 -2.67 18.27
C GLU A 377 -18.42 -2.70 17.73
N LEU A 378 -18.56 -2.86 16.42
CA LEU A 378 -19.82 -2.96 15.70
C LEU A 378 -20.16 -4.41 15.31
N GLY A 379 -19.23 -5.32 15.56
CA GLY A 379 -19.38 -6.76 15.35
C GLY A 379 -18.07 -7.40 14.94
N SER A 380 -18.02 -8.72 15.09
CA SER A 380 -16.88 -9.54 14.70
C SER A 380 -17.30 -10.86 14.10
N ALA A 381 -16.46 -11.46 13.28
CA ALA A 381 -16.67 -12.78 12.70
C ALA A 381 -15.34 -13.41 12.28
N THR A 382 -15.17 -14.71 12.52
CA THR A 382 -14.07 -15.47 11.95
C THR A 382 -14.34 -15.78 10.48
N LEU A 383 -13.52 -15.25 9.58
CA LEU A 383 -13.72 -15.38 8.14
C LEU A 383 -12.90 -16.52 7.53
N LEU A 384 -11.68 -16.73 8.04
CA LEU A 384 -10.76 -17.77 7.56
C LEU A 384 -10.07 -18.44 8.75
N PRO A 385 -9.77 -19.75 8.67
CA PRO A 385 -8.87 -20.40 9.62
C PRO A 385 -7.40 -20.06 9.30
N GLY A 386 -6.49 -20.24 10.27
CA GLY A 386 -5.06 -20.10 10.07
C GLY A 386 -4.58 -18.64 9.98
N THR A 387 -3.41 -18.43 9.39
CA THR A 387 -2.74 -17.13 9.38
C THR A 387 -3.21 -16.24 8.25
N THR A 388 -3.63 -15.02 8.58
CA THR A 388 -4.15 -14.00 7.65
C THR A 388 -3.29 -12.74 7.78
N ARG A 389 -2.18 -12.65 7.06
CA ARG A 389 -1.24 -11.51 7.09
C ARG A 389 -1.40 -10.56 5.92
N ALA A 390 -1.90 -11.08 4.80
CA ALA A 390 -2.05 -10.32 3.58
C ALA A 390 -3.03 -9.16 3.75
N LEU A 391 -2.71 -8.03 3.12
CA LEU A 391 -3.60 -6.87 3.11
C LEU A 391 -4.90 -7.21 2.37
N PRO A 392 -6.07 -6.99 2.98
CA PRO A 392 -7.35 -7.18 2.32
C PRO A 392 -7.62 -6.04 1.33
N ALA A 393 -8.60 -6.25 0.45
CA ALA A 393 -9.17 -5.23 -0.43
C ALA A 393 -10.65 -5.03 -0.14
N LEU A 394 -11.12 -3.80 -0.31
CA LEU A 394 -12.55 -3.47 -0.23
C LEU A 394 -12.96 -2.76 -1.51
N SER A 395 -13.92 -3.35 -2.23
CA SER A 395 -14.35 -2.87 -3.54
C SER A 395 -15.83 -3.21 -3.77
N ASN A 396 -16.65 -2.18 -3.98
CA ASN A 396 -18.10 -2.33 -4.23
C ASN A 396 -18.81 -3.19 -3.20
N GLY A 397 -18.61 -2.92 -1.92
CA GLY A 397 -19.19 -3.67 -0.79
C GLY A 397 -18.66 -5.08 -0.62
N ARG A 398 -17.68 -5.50 -1.43
CA ARG A 398 -17.04 -6.82 -1.37
C ARG A 398 -15.70 -6.70 -0.65
N PHE A 399 -15.52 -7.52 0.37
CA PHE A 399 -14.28 -7.59 1.13
C PHE A 399 -13.54 -8.87 0.73
N TYR A 400 -12.34 -8.69 0.18
CA TYR A 400 -11.47 -9.76 -0.30
C TYR A 400 -10.34 -9.95 0.69
N LEU A 401 -10.13 -11.19 1.10
CA LEU A 401 -9.10 -11.55 2.06
C LEU A 401 -8.53 -12.93 1.74
N ARG A 402 -7.31 -13.19 2.21
CA ARG A 402 -6.68 -14.48 2.03
C ARG A 402 -5.96 -14.96 3.28
N ASN A 403 -5.81 -16.28 3.39
CA ASN A 403 -4.79 -16.92 4.20
C ASN A 403 -3.74 -17.60 3.28
N GLU A 404 -3.02 -18.58 3.78
CA GLU A 404 -1.96 -19.29 3.04
C GLU A 404 -2.47 -20.06 1.80
N ASN A 405 -3.73 -20.52 1.79
CA ASN A 405 -4.24 -21.42 0.76
C ASN A 405 -5.65 -21.09 0.24
N THR A 406 -6.30 -20.08 0.79
CA THR A 406 -7.68 -19.71 0.44
C THR A 406 -7.80 -18.21 0.23
N LEU A 407 -8.33 -17.82 -0.93
CA LEU A 407 -8.84 -16.49 -1.21
C LEU A 407 -10.35 -16.51 -1.02
N LYS A 408 -10.88 -15.60 -0.23
CA LYS A 408 -12.31 -15.49 0.06
C LYS A 408 -12.82 -14.08 -0.23
N CYS A 409 -14.04 -14.02 -0.75
CA CYS A 409 -14.79 -12.78 -0.91
C CYS A 409 -16.09 -12.86 -0.11
N VAL A 410 -16.35 -11.85 0.71
CA VAL A 410 -17.56 -11.72 1.52
C VAL A 410 -18.25 -10.38 1.25
N SER A 411 -19.57 -10.32 1.46
CA SER A 411 -20.34 -9.08 1.33
C SER A 411 -20.32 -8.31 2.64
N LEU A 412 -19.83 -7.07 2.60
CA LEU A 412 -19.93 -6.09 3.67
C LEU A 412 -20.81 -4.89 3.27
N GLY A 413 -21.22 -4.80 1.99
CA GLY A 413 -22.11 -3.74 1.51
C GLY A 413 -23.49 -3.86 2.12
N ARG A 414 -24.17 -2.72 2.36
CA ARG A 414 -25.60 -2.68 2.66
C ARG A 414 -26.35 -3.32 1.49
N ALA A 415 -27.38 -4.13 1.80
CA ALA A 415 -28.39 -4.46 0.82
C ALA A 415 -29.15 -3.18 0.46
N GLU A 416 -29.31 -2.93 -0.83
CA GLU A 416 -30.16 -1.86 -1.34
C GLU A 416 -31.63 -2.11 -1.03
#